data_b35dca680e13623cc7f1749d0d993335
#
_entry.id   b35dca680e13623cc7f1749d0d993335
#
_cell.length_a   1.000
_cell.length_b   1.000
_cell.length_c   1.000
_cell.angle_alpha   90.00
_cell.angle_beta   90.00
_cell.angle_gamma   90.00
#
_symmetry.space_group_name_H-M   'P 1'
#
loop_
_entity.id
_entity.type
_entity.pdbx_description
1 polymer ?
#
loop_
_entity_poly.entity_id
_entity_poly.type
_entity_poly.pdbx_seq_one_letter_code
_entity_poly.pdbx_strand_id
1 'polypeptide(L)'
;ESSAASDVYKRQYEYTQDKHILEEAKKFTNSLEFLSQIPAYDHDLGFLVFCSYGNGYRLTKDPAYKKVILDTADSLATLFNPVVGTMLSWPREVEPRNWPHNTIMDNMINLEMLFWAAKNGGNPYLYDVAVSHADKTMKCQFRPDYTSYHVAVYDTITGNLIKGVTHQGYADSTMWARGQAWAIYGYTVVYRETKDPKYLDFAQKVTDVYLERLPEDKVPYWDFSAPGIPDAPRDASAAAVVASALLELSTYLPNGTGKRYKDAAIEMLASLNSDSYQSGKSKPSFLLHSVGHWPAHSEIDASIIYADYYYIEALLRLKRLQEGKNVIK
;
A
#
# COMPACT_ATOMS: atom_id res chain seq x y z
N GLU A 1 -11.60 5.11 10.75
CA GLU A 1 -12.44 5.98 9.88
C GLU A 1 -11.85 7.38 9.70
N SER A 2 -11.37 8.05 10.75
CA SER A 2 -10.83 9.42 10.66
C SER A 2 -9.59 9.55 9.75
N SER A 3 -8.66 8.59 9.78
CA SER A 3 -7.47 8.60 8.93
C SER A 3 -7.85 8.57 7.46
N ALA A 4 -8.65 7.61 7.11
CA ALA A 4 -9.06 7.33 5.76
C ALA A 4 -9.91 8.47 5.15
N ALA A 5 -10.82 9.08 5.92
CA ALA A 5 -11.56 10.26 5.47
C ALA A 5 -10.61 11.44 5.21
N SER A 6 -9.62 11.66 6.12
CA SER A 6 -8.58 12.68 5.93
C SER A 6 -7.84 12.53 4.59
N ASP A 7 -7.50 11.31 4.23
CA ASP A 7 -6.70 10.99 3.06
C ASP A 7 -7.45 11.23 1.76
N VAL A 8 -8.70 10.76 1.69
CA VAL A 8 -9.59 10.95 0.54
C VAL A 8 -9.89 12.44 0.34
N TYR A 9 -10.22 13.19 1.41
CA TYR A 9 -10.45 14.64 1.31
C TYR A 9 -9.22 15.41 0.83
N LYS A 10 -8.01 15.02 1.21
CA LYS A 10 -6.79 15.67 0.68
C LYS A 10 -6.60 15.43 -0.81
N ARG A 11 -6.88 14.22 -1.29
CA ARG A 11 -6.85 13.93 -2.72
C ARG A 11 -7.95 14.70 -3.48
N GLN A 12 -9.14 14.84 -2.90
CA GLN A 12 -10.20 15.68 -3.47
C GLN A 12 -9.79 17.16 -3.51
N TYR A 13 -9.21 17.68 -2.41
CA TYR A 13 -8.68 19.05 -2.39
C TYR A 13 -7.58 19.26 -3.43
N GLU A 14 -6.69 18.30 -3.61
CA GLU A 14 -5.65 18.39 -4.63
C GLU A 14 -6.22 18.60 -6.03
N TYR A 15 -7.36 17.98 -6.32
CA TYR A 15 -8.05 18.13 -7.59
C TYR A 15 -8.88 19.42 -7.69
N THR A 16 -9.71 19.70 -6.68
CA THR A 16 -10.72 20.76 -6.72
C THR A 16 -10.20 22.12 -6.31
N GLN A 17 -9.16 22.17 -5.46
CA GLN A 17 -8.67 23.36 -4.77
C GLN A 17 -9.75 24.04 -3.88
N ASP A 18 -10.79 23.30 -3.50
CA ASP A 18 -11.87 23.77 -2.64
C ASP A 18 -11.39 23.85 -1.17
N LYS A 19 -11.38 25.08 -0.63
CA LYS A 19 -10.93 25.33 0.74
C LYS A 19 -11.79 24.66 1.80
N HIS A 20 -13.09 24.45 1.53
CA HIS A 20 -13.97 23.76 2.46
C HIS A 20 -13.53 22.29 2.63
N ILE A 21 -13.21 21.61 1.52
CA ILE A 21 -12.67 20.24 1.54
C ILE A 21 -11.34 20.20 2.32
N LEU A 22 -10.48 21.21 2.15
CA LEU A 22 -9.23 21.29 2.91
C LEU A 22 -9.47 21.41 4.42
N GLU A 23 -10.41 22.23 4.85
CA GLU A 23 -10.72 22.39 6.28
C GLU A 23 -11.30 21.11 6.89
N GLU A 24 -12.15 20.38 6.16
CA GLU A 24 -12.62 19.07 6.61
C GLU A 24 -11.45 18.06 6.70
N ALA A 25 -10.57 18.03 5.70
CA ALA A 25 -9.37 17.19 5.73
C ALA A 25 -8.47 17.48 6.94
N LYS A 26 -8.31 18.76 7.31
CA LYS A 26 -7.53 19.16 8.50
C LYS A 26 -8.17 18.67 9.80
N LYS A 27 -9.50 18.76 9.94
CA LYS A 27 -10.21 18.26 11.14
C LYS A 27 -9.95 16.78 11.36
N PHE A 28 -10.12 15.97 10.32
CA PHE A 28 -9.84 14.54 10.40
C PHE A 28 -8.35 14.24 10.62
N THR A 29 -7.44 15.02 10.02
CA THR A 29 -6.00 14.86 10.25
C THR A 29 -5.65 15.11 11.72
N ASN A 30 -6.11 16.21 12.28
CA ASN A 30 -5.78 16.62 13.64
C ASN A 30 -6.29 15.60 14.69
N SER A 31 -7.39 14.89 14.40
CA SER A 31 -7.87 13.81 15.27
C SER A 31 -6.93 12.61 15.39
N LEU A 32 -5.91 12.52 14.53
CA LEU A 32 -4.92 11.45 14.52
C LEU A 32 -3.58 11.84 15.20
N GLU A 33 -3.47 13.05 15.73
CA GLU A 33 -2.21 13.54 16.32
C GLU A 33 -1.69 12.63 17.43
N PHE A 34 -2.60 12.01 18.18
CA PHE A 34 -2.25 11.07 19.25
C PHE A 34 -1.38 9.89 18.78
N LEU A 35 -1.45 9.50 17.49
CA LEU A 35 -0.66 8.40 16.93
C LEU A 35 0.85 8.64 17.01
N SER A 36 1.28 9.92 16.98
CA SER A 36 2.70 10.27 17.16
C SER A 36 3.17 10.25 18.61
N GLN A 37 2.23 10.11 19.57
CA GLN A 37 2.48 10.20 20.99
C GLN A 37 2.41 8.84 21.71
N ILE A 38 2.06 7.79 20.98
CA ILE A 38 1.95 6.43 21.51
C ILE A 38 3.04 5.52 20.93
N PRO A 39 3.46 4.48 21.65
CA PRO A 39 4.35 3.45 21.11
C PRO A 39 3.75 2.79 19.88
N ALA A 40 4.57 2.37 18.95
CA ALA A 40 4.11 1.61 17.79
C ALA A 40 3.48 0.27 18.26
N TYR A 41 2.21 0.12 17.99
CA TYR A 41 1.41 -1.07 18.35
C TYR A 41 1.11 -1.94 17.14
N ASP A 42 1.32 -1.41 15.94
CA ASP A 42 1.02 -2.03 14.66
C ASP A 42 1.87 -1.39 13.55
N HIS A 43 2.10 -2.15 12.48
CA HIS A 43 2.82 -1.65 11.30
C HIS A 43 2.06 -0.55 10.54
N ASP A 44 0.73 -0.54 10.60
CA ASP A 44 -0.13 0.43 9.88
C ASP A 44 0.08 1.87 10.31
N LEU A 45 0.81 2.10 11.38
CA LEU A 45 1.13 3.44 11.86
C LEU A 45 1.74 4.33 10.77
N GLY A 46 2.61 3.76 9.93
CA GLY A 46 3.19 4.47 8.78
C GLY A 46 2.14 4.83 7.73
N PHE A 47 1.29 3.89 7.35
CA PHE A 47 0.21 4.10 6.39
C PHE A 47 -0.77 5.17 6.88
N LEU A 48 -1.26 5.05 8.11
CA LEU A 48 -2.21 5.98 8.70
C LEU A 48 -1.67 7.43 8.72
N VAL A 49 -0.42 7.61 9.12
CA VAL A 49 0.17 8.94 9.27
C VAL A 49 0.69 9.50 7.95
N PHE A 50 1.28 8.68 7.08
CA PHE A 50 1.85 9.24 5.85
C PHE A 50 0.79 9.57 4.80
N CYS A 51 -0.27 8.78 4.68
CA CYS A 51 -1.40 9.15 3.83
C CYS A 51 -2.13 10.40 4.33
N SER A 52 -2.25 10.59 5.66
CA SER A 52 -2.89 11.76 6.25
C SER A 52 -1.93 12.96 6.37
N TYR A 53 -1.02 12.94 7.32
CA TYR A 53 -0.08 14.03 7.57
C TYR A 53 0.93 14.24 6.43
N GLY A 54 1.39 13.17 5.77
CA GLY A 54 2.29 13.26 4.63
C GLY A 54 1.67 14.06 3.47
N ASN A 55 0.46 13.70 3.05
CA ASN A 55 -0.27 14.49 2.05
C ASN A 55 -0.62 15.89 2.56
N GLY A 56 -0.96 16.04 3.84
CA GLY A 56 -1.18 17.34 4.46
C GLY A 56 0.05 18.25 4.35
N TYR A 57 1.22 17.75 4.74
CA TYR A 57 2.49 18.49 4.61
C TYR A 57 2.83 18.80 3.16
N ARG A 58 2.64 17.83 2.27
CA ARG A 58 2.88 18.04 0.82
C ARG A 58 2.07 19.20 0.27
N LEU A 59 0.80 19.32 0.66
CA LEU A 59 -0.14 20.32 0.13
C LEU A 59 -0.06 21.67 0.85
N THR A 60 0.22 21.69 2.17
CA THR A 60 0.16 22.93 2.98
C THR A 60 1.51 23.46 3.44
N LYS A 61 2.54 22.59 3.49
CA LYS A 61 3.86 22.87 4.07
C LYS A 61 3.79 23.21 5.58
N ASP A 62 2.75 22.81 6.26
CA ASP A 62 2.59 23.04 7.70
C ASP A 62 3.69 22.29 8.49
N PRO A 63 4.55 23.01 9.25
CA PRO A 63 5.65 22.38 9.99
C PRO A 63 5.16 21.45 11.11
N ALA A 64 3.96 21.65 11.65
CA ALA A 64 3.38 20.76 12.64
C ALA A 64 3.15 19.37 12.07
N TYR A 65 2.71 19.28 10.82
CA TYR A 65 2.54 17.99 10.13
C TYR A 65 3.87 17.28 9.92
N LYS A 66 4.92 18.04 9.58
CA LYS A 66 6.27 17.46 9.48
C LYS A 66 6.72 16.82 10.78
N LYS A 67 6.49 17.51 11.92
CA LYS A 67 6.86 16.98 13.24
C LYS A 67 6.16 15.65 13.52
N VAL A 68 4.87 15.56 13.31
CA VAL A 68 4.08 14.33 13.51
C VAL A 68 4.64 13.18 12.67
N ILE A 69 5.00 13.42 11.40
CA ILE A 69 5.57 12.40 10.53
C ILE A 69 6.91 11.89 11.07
N LEU A 70 7.80 12.80 11.51
CA LEU A 70 9.12 12.42 12.04
C LEU A 70 9.01 11.63 13.34
N ASP A 71 8.20 12.08 14.29
CA ASP A 71 7.97 11.39 15.56
C ASP A 71 7.35 9.99 15.32
N THR A 72 6.42 9.87 14.38
CA THR A 72 5.82 8.59 14.03
C THR A 72 6.79 7.64 13.33
N ALA A 73 7.67 8.16 12.48
CA ALA A 73 8.69 7.34 11.82
C ALA A 73 9.67 6.72 12.82
N ASP A 74 10.09 7.50 13.82
CA ASP A 74 10.93 6.99 14.91
C ASP A 74 10.17 5.95 15.76
N SER A 75 8.90 6.17 16.05
CA SER A 75 8.04 5.20 16.75
C SER A 75 7.90 3.90 15.94
N LEU A 76 7.58 3.98 14.65
CA LEU A 76 7.46 2.79 13.77
C LEU A 76 8.76 1.98 13.71
N ALA A 77 9.91 2.66 13.66
CA ALA A 77 11.22 2.01 13.63
C ALA A 77 11.53 1.19 14.90
N THR A 78 10.83 1.43 16.01
CA THR A 78 10.99 0.60 17.23
C THR A 78 10.52 -0.85 17.02
N LEU A 79 9.71 -1.11 16.01
CA LEU A 79 9.29 -2.47 15.61
C LEU A 79 10.38 -3.21 14.82
N PHE A 80 11.45 -2.54 14.42
CA PHE A 80 12.52 -3.17 13.65
C PHE A 80 13.37 -4.10 14.49
N ASN A 81 13.55 -5.33 14.01
CA ASN A 81 14.46 -6.29 14.60
C ASN A 81 15.71 -6.45 13.71
N PRO A 82 16.90 -6.02 14.11
CA PRO A 82 18.09 -6.05 13.27
C PRO A 82 18.59 -7.49 12.97
N VAL A 83 18.26 -8.47 13.80
CA VAL A 83 18.61 -9.89 13.55
C VAL A 83 17.75 -10.44 12.41
N VAL A 84 16.46 -10.12 12.41
CA VAL A 84 15.52 -10.53 11.35
C VAL A 84 15.73 -9.68 10.10
N GLY A 85 15.94 -8.37 10.27
CA GLY A 85 16.09 -7.40 9.20
C GLY A 85 14.75 -6.80 8.71
N THR A 86 13.66 -7.00 9.48
CA THR A 86 12.32 -6.43 9.17
C THR A 86 11.67 -5.83 10.39
N MET A 87 10.62 -5.01 10.17
CA MET A 87 9.72 -4.55 11.22
C MET A 87 8.69 -5.63 11.55
N LEU A 88 8.43 -5.82 12.85
CA LEU A 88 7.35 -6.66 13.35
C LEU A 88 6.00 -6.02 12.98
N SER A 89 5.12 -6.77 12.30
CA SER A 89 3.83 -6.24 11.86
C SER A 89 2.81 -6.18 12.97
N TRP A 90 2.62 -7.28 13.66
CA TRP A 90 1.58 -7.45 14.67
C TRP A 90 2.15 -7.96 16.00
N PRO A 91 2.59 -7.06 16.88
CA PRO A 91 3.02 -7.45 18.24
C PRO A 91 1.98 -8.31 18.96
N ARG A 92 0.68 -8.02 18.77
CA ARG A 92 -0.45 -8.74 19.37
C ARG A 92 -0.61 -10.20 18.89
N GLU A 93 -0.03 -10.56 17.74
CA GLU A 93 -0.16 -11.92 17.17
C GLU A 93 1.03 -12.83 17.53
N VAL A 94 2.05 -12.29 18.22
CA VAL A 94 3.27 -13.05 18.59
C VAL A 94 2.89 -14.27 19.44
N GLU A 95 2.25 -14.05 20.57
CA GLU A 95 1.88 -15.13 21.51
C GLU A 95 0.71 -16.00 20.98
N PRO A 96 -0.44 -15.41 20.55
CA PRO A 96 -1.60 -16.23 20.17
C PRO A 96 -1.35 -17.16 18.98
N ARG A 97 -0.48 -16.76 18.05
CA ARG A 97 -0.17 -17.54 16.84
C ARG A 97 1.15 -18.30 16.92
N ASN A 98 1.92 -18.08 17.95
CA ASN A 98 3.31 -18.54 18.03
C ASN A 98 4.11 -18.10 16.79
N TRP A 99 4.02 -16.77 16.50
CA TRP A 99 4.76 -16.10 15.43
C TRP A 99 5.81 -15.15 16.05
N PRO A 100 7.00 -15.63 16.39
CA PRO A 100 8.00 -14.87 17.16
C PRO A 100 8.33 -13.51 16.56
N HIS A 101 8.38 -13.45 15.22
CA HIS A 101 8.44 -12.21 14.45
C HIS A 101 7.66 -12.41 13.16
N ASN A 102 6.57 -11.69 13.02
CA ASN A 102 5.72 -11.75 11.84
C ASN A 102 5.87 -10.46 11.02
N THR A 103 6.02 -10.63 9.71
CA THR A 103 6.10 -9.52 8.75
C THR A 103 5.08 -9.77 7.66
N ILE A 104 4.17 -8.82 7.45
CA ILE A 104 3.20 -8.92 6.38
C ILE A 104 3.59 -8.06 5.17
N MET A 105 3.03 -8.38 4.02
CA MET A 105 3.36 -7.66 2.78
C MET A 105 2.97 -6.19 2.84
N ASP A 106 1.94 -5.87 3.59
CA ASP A 106 1.43 -4.51 3.84
C ASP A 106 2.51 -3.57 4.43
N ASN A 107 3.49 -4.11 5.16
CA ASN A 107 4.61 -3.31 5.65
C ASN A 107 5.33 -2.54 4.54
N MET A 108 5.30 -3.03 3.31
CA MET A 108 6.01 -2.39 2.19
C MET A 108 5.52 -0.97 1.90
N ILE A 109 4.23 -0.66 2.15
CA ILE A 109 3.69 0.70 1.95
C ILE A 109 4.09 1.66 3.07
N ASN A 110 4.49 1.15 4.24
CA ASN A 110 4.95 1.97 5.36
C ASN A 110 6.39 2.47 5.19
N LEU A 111 7.17 1.86 4.29
CA LEU A 111 8.57 2.24 4.04
C LEU A 111 8.69 3.66 3.46
N GLU A 112 7.67 4.14 2.74
CA GLU A 112 7.66 5.49 2.17
C GLU A 112 7.85 6.56 3.25
N MET A 113 7.19 6.42 4.40
CA MET A 113 7.35 7.35 5.53
C MET A 113 8.78 7.31 6.08
N LEU A 114 9.39 6.14 6.21
CA LEU A 114 10.77 6.01 6.73
C LEU A 114 11.79 6.66 5.77
N PHE A 115 11.68 6.40 4.47
CA PHE A 115 12.52 7.05 3.47
C PHE A 115 12.35 8.57 3.48
N TRP A 116 11.09 9.02 3.54
CA TRP A 116 10.80 10.45 3.59
C TRP A 116 11.38 11.11 4.84
N ALA A 117 11.18 10.51 6.02
CA ALA A 117 11.67 11.03 7.28
C ALA A 117 13.20 11.15 7.27
N ALA A 118 13.91 10.11 6.85
CA ALA A 118 15.38 10.14 6.75
C ALA A 118 15.90 11.28 5.87
N LYS A 119 15.19 11.61 4.78
CA LYS A 119 15.57 12.68 3.84
C LYS A 119 15.11 14.07 4.26
N ASN A 120 14.21 14.18 5.23
CA ASN A 120 13.59 15.43 5.63
C ASN A 120 13.90 15.85 7.08
N GLY A 121 15.05 15.43 7.62
CA GLY A 121 15.55 15.88 8.91
C GLY A 121 15.19 14.97 10.09
N GLY A 122 14.68 13.76 9.81
CA GLY A 122 14.58 12.67 10.78
C GLY A 122 15.89 11.91 10.92
N ASN A 123 15.86 10.81 11.67
CA ASN A 123 17.02 9.95 11.89
C ASN A 123 17.47 9.31 10.56
N PRO A 124 18.72 9.52 10.08
CA PRO A 124 19.21 8.90 8.85
C PRO A 124 19.13 7.37 8.84
N TYR A 125 19.22 6.72 10.00
CA TYR A 125 19.10 5.27 10.16
C TYR A 125 17.75 4.70 9.65
N LEU A 126 16.70 5.51 9.59
CA LEU A 126 15.40 5.10 9.06
C LEU A 126 15.49 4.66 7.58
N TYR A 127 16.44 5.22 6.83
CA TYR A 127 16.72 4.78 5.45
C TYR A 127 17.24 3.33 5.44
N ASP A 128 18.20 3.01 6.30
CA ASP A 128 18.78 1.67 6.38
C ASP A 128 17.76 0.64 6.86
N VAL A 129 16.88 1.01 7.80
CA VAL A 129 15.75 0.19 8.25
C VAL A 129 14.84 -0.14 7.07
N ALA A 130 14.45 0.85 6.27
CA ALA A 130 13.58 0.65 5.11
C ALA A 130 14.23 -0.24 4.04
N VAL A 131 15.50 -0.04 3.74
CA VAL A 131 16.26 -0.86 2.78
C VAL A 131 16.40 -2.30 3.30
N SER A 132 16.78 -2.49 4.56
CA SER A 132 16.88 -3.82 5.17
C SER A 132 15.56 -4.58 5.10
N HIS A 133 14.45 -3.90 5.42
CA HIS A 133 13.11 -4.49 5.35
C HIS A 133 12.78 -4.93 3.91
N ALA A 134 13.00 -4.05 2.92
CA ALA A 134 12.72 -4.35 1.53
C ALA A 134 13.56 -5.53 1.01
N ASP A 135 14.86 -5.58 1.33
CA ASP A 135 15.76 -6.65 0.91
C ASP A 135 15.36 -8.00 1.53
N LYS A 136 15.02 -8.00 2.81
CA LYS A 136 14.59 -9.23 3.50
C LYS A 136 13.26 -9.73 2.98
N THR A 137 12.30 -8.84 2.75
CA THR A 137 11.00 -9.16 2.15
C THR A 137 11.17 -9.74 0.75
N MET A 138 11.99 -9.11 -0.11
CA MET A 138 12.30 -9.61 -1.45
C MET A 138 12.87 -11.03 -1.44
N LYS A 139 13.76 -11.32 -0.49
CA LYS A 139 14.43 -12.63 -0.39
C LYS A 139 13.53 -13.73 0.17
N CYS A 140 12.63 -13.42 1.10
CA CYS A 140 12.00 -14.42 1.95
C CYS A 140 10.47 -14.50 1.81
N GLN A 141 9.81 -13.45 1.28
CA GLN A 141 8.35 -13.36 1.29
C GLN A 141 7.71 -13.59 -0.09
N PHE A 142 8.49 -14.12 -1.02
CA PHE A 142 8.02 -14.50 -2.35
C PHE A 142 8.36 -15.94 -2.67
N ARG A 143 7.49 -16.56 -3.45
CA ARG A 143 7.73 -17.89 -4.04
C ARG A 143 8.60 -17.74 -5.30
N PRO A 144 9.16 -18.84 -5.83
CA PRO A 144 10.00 -18.80 -7.04
C PRO A 144 9.31 -18.18 -8.28
N ASP A 145 7.96 -18.19 -8.32
CA ASP A 145 7.14 -17.60 -9.37
C ASP A 145 6.76 -16.15 -9.11
N TYR A 146 7.39 -15.48 -8.13
CA TYR A 146 7.13 -14.11 -7.70
C TYR A 146 5.74 -13.84 -7.11
N THR A 147 4.98 -14.87 -6.75
CA THR A 147 3.78 -14.71 -5.94
C THR A 147 4.16 -14.52 -4.48
N SER A 148 3.50 -13.58 -3.80
CA SER A 148 3.83 -13.27 -2.40
C SER A 148 3.14 -14.19 -1.41
N TYR A 149 3.83 -14.47 -0.28
CA TYR A 149 3.16 -14.84 0.96
C TYR A 149 2.59 -13.58 1.61
N HIS A 150 1.38 -13.69 2.19
CA HIS A 150 0.87 -12.57 2.98
C HIS A 150 1.75 -12.32 4.21
N VAL A 151 2.05 -13.36 4.99
CA VAL A 151 2.83 -13.30 6.22
C VAL A 151 4.09 -14.15 6.11
N ALA A 152 5.24 -13.58 6.44
CA ALA A 152 6.48 -14.30 6.70
C ALA A 152 6.73 -14.33 8.22
N VAL A 153 6.99 -15.51 8.76
CA VAL A 153 7.30 -15.72 10.17
C VAL A 153 8.78 -16.06 10.30
N TYR A 154 9.47 -15.31 11.17
CA TYR A 154 10.92 -15.43 11.33
C TYR A 154 11.30 -15.84 12.76
N ASP A 155 12.43 -16.54 12.86
CA ASP A 155 13.15 -16.81 14.09
C ASP A 155 13.91 -15.55 14.54
N THR A 156 13.69 -15.10 15.75
CA THR A 156 14.30 -13.86 16.27
C THR A 156 15.76 -14.00 16.70
N ILE A 157 16.28 -15.23 16.82
CA ILE A 157 17.67 -15.53 17.21
C ILE A 157 18.55 -15.63 15.95
N THR A 158 18.06 -16.34 14.94
CA THR A 158 18.82 -16.61 13.71
C THR A 158 18.48 -15.68 12.55
N GLY A 159 17.34 -15.02 12.62
CA GLY A 159 16.78 -14.22 11.53
C GLY A 159 16.24 -15.06 10.35
N ASN A 160 16.21 -16.38 10.45
CA ASN A 160 15.79 -17.25 9.37
C ASN A 160 14.26 -17.28 9.23
N LEU A 161 13.79 -17.45 7.98
CA LEU A 161 12.39 -17.71 7.71
C LEU A 161 11.99 -19.07 8.29
N ILE A 162 10.98 -19.07 9.15
CA ILE A 162 10.35 -20.30 9.67
C ILE A 162 9.31 -20.81 8.67
N LYS A 163 8.42 -19.92 8.23
CA LYS A 163 7.34 -20.24 7.28
C LYS A 163 6.78 -19.01 6.60
N GLY A 164 6.22 -19.21 5.40
CA GLY A 164 5.32 -18.26 4.74
C GLY A 164 3.88 -18.76 4.87
N VAL A 165 2.96 -17.88 5.30
CA VAL A 165 1.55 -18.22 5.51
C VAL A 165 0.64 -17.08 5.02
N THR A 166 -0.67 -17.30 5.07
CA THR A 166 -1.66 -16.26 4.86
C THR A 166 -2.43 -15.95 6.14
N HIS A 167 -3.02 -14.76 6.21
CA HIS A 167 -3.97 -14.35 7.24
C HIS A 167 -5.28 -13.87 6.61
N GLN A 168 -5.20 -13.11 5.52
CA GLN A 168 -6.36 -12.57 4.81
C GLN A 168 -6.64 -13.28 3.48
N GLY A 169 -5.67 -14.01 2.91
CA GLY A 169 -5.83 -14.80 1.69
C GLY A 169 -6.53 -16.14 1.91
N TYR A 170 -6.76 -16.86 0.83
CA TYR A 170 -7.51 -18.13 0.84
C TYR A 170 -6.71 -19.26 1.49
N ALA A 171 -5.47 -19.44 1.10
CA ALA A 171 -4.58 -20.49 1.64
C ALA A 171 -3.11 -20.04 1.60
N ASP A 172 -2.24 -20.72 2.38
CA ASP A 172 -0.81 -20.42 2.44
C ASP A 172 -0.10 -20.55 1.09
N SER A 173 -0.66 -21.36 0.18
CA SER A 173 -0.13 -21.58 -1.17
C SER A 173 -0.67 -20.63 -2.23
N THR A 174 -1.67 -19.81 -1.92
CA THR A 174 -2.33 -18.93 -2.89
C THR A 174 -1.76 -17.52 -2.89
N MET A 175 -2.16 -16.73 -3.87
CA MET A 175 -1.79 -15.33 -4.02
C MET A 175 -2.97 -14.44 -3.64
N TRP A 176 -2.93 -13.87 -2.45
CA TRP A 176 -3.89 -12.86 -2.01
C TRP A 176 -3.71 -11.58 -2.84
N ALA A 177 -4.80 -11.12 -3.48
CA ALA A 177 -4.72 -10.06 -4.50
C ALA A 177 -4.18 -8.74 -3.94
N ARG A 178 -4.67 -8.30 -2.76
CA ARG A 178 -4.22 -7.05 -2.15
C ARG A 178 -2.79 -7.15 -1.61
N GLY A 179 -2.36 -8.31 -1.10
CA GLY A 179 -0.97 -8.52 -0.69
C GLY A 179 0.00 -8.37 -1.86
N GLN A 180 -0.32 -8.95 -3.01
CA GLN A 180 0.47 -8.75 -4.23
C GLN A 180 0.44 -7.28 -4.70
N ALA A 181 -0.70 -6.60 -4.57
CA ALA A 181 -0.83 -5.18 -4.88
C ALA A 181 0.07 -4.30 -4.00
N TRP A 182 0.13 -4.59 -2.70
CA TRP A 182 1.04 -3.90 -1.78
C TRP A 182 2.51 -4.10 -2.15
N ALA A 183 2.87 -5.30 -2.61
CA ALA A 183 4.22 -5.56 -3.10
C ALA A 183 4.57 -4.72 -4.32
N ILE A 184 3.67 -4.64 -5.32
CA ILE A 184 3.88 -3.84 -6.52
C ILE A 184 4.06 -2.36 -6.16
N TYR A 185 3.17 -1.82 -5.33
CA TYR A 185 3.24 -0.43 -4.88
C TYR A 185 4.51 -0.18 -4.07
N GLY A 186 4.78 -1.02 -3.08
CA GLY A 186 5.92 -0.88 -2.19
C GLY A 186 7.27 -0.93 -2.90
N TYR A 187 7.50 -1.91 -3.80
CA TYR A 187 8.76 -1.96 -4.56
C TYR A 187 8.91 -0.84 -5.57
N THR A 188 7.81 -0.31 -6.11
CA THR A 188 7.84 0.91 -6.92
C THR A 188 8.34 2.10 -6.09
N VAL A 189 7.83 2.25 -4.86
CA VAL A 189 8.29 3.27 -3.90
C VAL A 189 9.76 3.06 -3.53
N VAL A 190 10.15 1.84 -3.18
CA VAL A 190 11.56 1.55 -2.80
C VAL A 190 12.50 1.90 -3.95
N TYR A 191 12.16 1.57 -5.20
CA TYR A 191 12.94 2.01 -6.35
C TYR A 191 12.98 3.53 -6.48
N ARG A 192 11.83 4.20 -6.32
CA ARG A 192 11.79 5.68 -6.34
C ARG A 192 12.78 6.29 -5.37
N GLU A 193 12.85 5.75 -4.17
CA GLU A 193 13.64 6.31 -3.07
C GLU A 193 15.12 5.95 -3.12
N THR A 194 15.46 4.75 -3.59
CA THR A 194 16.84 4.22 -3.61
C THR A 194 17.54 4.39 -4.95
N LYS A 195 16.79 4.35 -6.04
CA LYS A 195 17.30 4.24 -7.42
C LYS A 195 18.13 2.98 -7.69
N ASP A 196 18.07 1.98 -6.81
CA ASP A 196 18.73 0.70 -7.03
C ASP A 196 17.93 -0.14 -8.04
N PRO A 197 18.54 -0.49 -9.20
CA PRO A 197 17.84 -1.17 -10.28
C PRO A 197 17.30 -2.56 -9.89
N LYS A 198 17.82 -3.19 -8.84
CA LYS A 198 17.30 -4.48 -8.35
C LYS A 198 15.83 -4.39 -7.96
N TYR A 199 15.39 -3.27 -7.36
CA TYR A 199 14.00 -3.08 -6.97
C TYR A 199 13.09 -2.80 -8.16
N LEU A 200 13.60 -2.12 -9.20
CA LEU A 200 12.84 -1.91 -10.44
C LEU A 200 12.61 -3.23 -11.17
N ASP A 201 13.65 -4.05 -11.31
CA ASP A 201 13.56 -5.39 -11.90
C ASP A 201 12.59 -6.27 -11.12
N PHE A 202 12.67 -6.23 -9.79
CA PHE A 202 11.78 -7.01 -8.94
C PHE A 202 10.32 -6.53 -9.03
N ALA A 203 10.07 -5.22 -9.00
CA ALA A 203 8.73 -4.65 -9.17
C ALA A 203 8.10 -5.10 -10.50
N GLN A 204 8.87 -5.18 -11.59
CA GLN A 204 8.38 -5.67 -12.88
C GLN A 204 7.95 -7.14 -12.79
N LYS A 205 8.78 -8.03 -12.20
CA LYS A 205 8.48 -9.45 -12.06
C LYS A 205 7.20 -9.70 -11.25
N VAL A 206 7.07 -9.00 -10.14
CA VAL A 206 5.87 -9.08 -9.27
C VAL A 206 4.63 -8.54 -10.00
N THR A 207 4.80 -7.50 -10.80
CA THR A 207 3.74 -6.91 -11.63
C THR A 207 3.30 -7.86 -12.73
N ASP A 208 4.23 -8.45 -13.46
CA ASP A 208 3.92 -9.33 -14.60
C ASP A 208 3.08 -10.52 -14.16
N VAL A 209 3.42 -11.16 -13.04
CA VAL A 209 2.64 -12.26 -12.46
C VAL A 209 1.22 -11.84 -12.10
N TYR A 210 1.05 -10.62 -11.59
CA TYR A 210 -0.28 -10.09 -11.26
C TYR A 210 -1.11 -9.87 -12.53
N LEU A 211 -0.54 -9.19 -13.52
CA LEU A 211 -1.23 -8.85 -14.78
C LEU A 211 -1.62 -10.08 -15.59
N GLU A 212 -0.78 -11.11 -15.61
CA GLU A 212 -1.03 -12.39 -16.32
C GLU A 212 -2.23 -13.16 -15.75
N ARG A 213 -2.56 -12.95 -14.47
CA ARG A 213 -3.63 -13.68 -13.77
C ARG A 213 -4.92 -12.90 -13.64
N LEU A 214 -4.98 -11.67 -14.15
CA LEU A 214 -6.18 -10.84 -14.07
C LEU A 214 -7.31 -11.42 -14.92
N PRO A 215 -8.56 -11.33 -14.44
CA PRO A 215 -9.73 -11.60 -15.26
C PRO A 215 -9.91 -10.53 -16.35
N GLU A 216 -10.87 -10.77 -17.24
CA GLU A 216 -11.11 -9.92 -18.42
C GLU A 216 -11.37 -8.45 -18.06
N ASP A 217 -12.14 -8.20 -17.00
CA ASP A 217 -12.48 -6.87 -16.50
C ASP A 217 -11.34 -6.17 -15.72
N LYS A 218 -10.17 -6.79 -15.61
CA LYS A 218 -8.96 -6.24 -14.95
C LYS A 218 -9.10 -5.92 -13.45
N VAL A 219 -10.19 -6.33 -12.81
CA VAL A 219 -10.34 -6.24 -11.36
C VAL A 219 -10.16 -7.64 -10.78
N PRO A 220 -9.19 -7.90 -9.92
CA PRO A 220 -8.91 -9.25 -9.43
C PRO A 220 -10.03 -9.77 -8.54
N TYR A 221 -10.13 -11.08 -8.42
CA TYR A 221 -10.79 -11.70 -7.27
C TYR A 221 -9.99 -11.40 -6.01
N TRP A 222 -10.64 -11.48 -4.83
CA TRP A 222 -9.99 -11.19 -3.56
C TRP A 222 -8.73 -12.06 -3.30
N ASP A 223 -8.70 -13.27 -3.87
CA ASP A 223 -7.55 -14.16 -3.99
C ASP A 223 -7.58 -14.77 -5.39
N PHE A 224 -6.43 -14.89 -6.05
CA PHE A 224 -6.36 -15.42 -7.41
C PHE A 224 -6.72 -16.91 -7.54
N SER A 225 -6.85 -17.58 -6.39
CA SER A 225 -7.33 -18.96 -6.29
C SER A 225 -8.57 -19.05 -5.41
N ALA A 226 -9.34 -17.96 -5.33
CA ALA A 226 -10.55 -17.90 -4.53
C ALA A 226 -11.54 -19.01 -4.92
N PRO A 227 -12.16 -19.70 -3.96
CA PRO A 227 -13.20 -20.67 -4.27
C PRO A 227 -14.39 -19.94 -4.93
N GLY A 228 -15.00 -20.61 -5.90
CA GLY A 228 -16.17 -20.07 -6.58
C GLY A 228 -15.87 -19.14 -7.77
N ILE A 229 -14.61 -19.00 -8.20
CA ILE A 229 -14.32 -18.33 -9.49
C ILE A 229 -15.09 -19.04 -10.61
N PRO A 230 -15.83 -18.33 -11.53
CA PRO A 230 -15.77 -16.88 -11.75
C PRO A 230 -16.73 -16.02 -10.89
N ASP A 231 -17.53 -16.60 -10.01
CA ASP A 231 -18.54 -15.89 -9.19
C ASP A 231 -18.01 -15.43 -7.82
N ALA A 232 -16.72 -15.63 -7.56
CA ALA A 232 -16.08 -15.16 -6.32
C ALA A 232 -16.04 -13.62 -6.25
N PRO A 233 -16.12 -13.02 -5.03
CA PRO A 233 -16.03 -11.57 -4.85
C PRO A 233 -14.77 -10.96 -5.44
N ARG A 234 -14.93 -9.77 -6.00
CA ARG A 234 -13.83 -8.95 -6.54
C ARG A 234 -13.18 -8.13 -5.43
N ASP A 235 -11.97 -7.67 -5.66
CA ASP A 235 -11.29 -6.71 -4.80
C ASP A 235 -10.89 -5.46 -5.57
N ALA A 236 -11.82 -4.50 -5.63
CA ALA A 236 -11.58 -3.20 -6.26
C ALA A 236 -10.44 -2.43 -5.60
N SER A 237 -10.18 -2.65 -4.30
CA SER A 237 -9.07 -2.01 -3.62
C SER A 237 -7.71 -2.45 -4.16
N ALA A 238 -7.54 -3.75 -4.44
CA ALA A 238 -6.32 -4.26 -5.04
C ALA A 238 -6.09 -3.68 -6.45
N ALA A 239 -7.15 -3.58 -7.26
CA ALA A 239 -7.07 -2.95 -8.59
C ALA A 239 -6.67 -1.47 -8.50
N ALA A 240 -7.25 -0.71 -7.57
CA ALA A 240 -6.95 0.71 -7.36
C ALA A 240 -5.48 0.93 -6.97
N VAL A 241 -4.97 0.13 -6.02
CA VAL A 241 -3.56 0.16 -5.59
C VAL A 241 -2.63 -0.13 -6.76
N VAL A 242 -2.90 -1.20 -7.52
CA VAL A 242 -2.06 -1.59 -8.67
C VAL A 242 -2.12 -0.53 -9.77
N ALA A 243 -3.30 -0.01 -10.10
CA ALA A 243 -3.42 1.06 -11.10
C ALA A 243 -2.58 2.29 -10.72
N SER A 244 -2.62 2.69 -9.45
CA SER A 244 -1.79 3.79 -8.96
C SER A 244 -0.30 3.48 -9.06
N ALA A 245 0.12 2.29 -8.64
CA ALA A 245 1.51 1.85 -8.72
C ALA A 245 2.03 1.81 -10.17
N LEU A 246 1.25 1.26 -11.09
CA LEU A 246 1.65 1.11 -12.49
C LEU A 246 1.83 2.44 -13.22
N LEU A 247 1.01 3.45 -12.90
CA LEU A 247 1.17 4.79 -13.47
C LEU A 247 2.51 5.42 -13.05
N GLU A 248 2.96 5.16 -11.83
CA GLU A 248 4.30 5.57 -11.39
C GLU A 248 5.39 4.70 -12.02
N LEU A 249 5.28 3.36 -11.89
CA LEU A 249 6.26 2.40 -12.39
C LEU A 249 6.53 2.58 -13.89
N SER A 250 5.49 2.89 -14.67
CA SER A 250 5.60 3.14 -16.11
C SER A 250 6.57 4.26 -16.47
N THR A 251 6.76 5.24 -15.57
CA THR A 251 7.63 6.40 -15.82
C THR A 251 9.12 6.07 -15.66
N TYR A 252 9.44 4.93 -15.07
CA TYR A 252 10.82 4.50 -14.83
C TYR A 252 11.36 3.53 -15.90
N LEU A 253 10.51 3.13 -16.83
CA LEU A 253 10.77 2.05 -17.78
C LEU A 253 10.89 2.57 -19.22
N PRO A 254 11.60 1.85 -20.11
CA PRO A 254 11.62 2.15 -21.54
C PRO A 254 10.21 2.17 -22.13
N ASN A 255 10.01 2.97 -23.18
CA ASN A 255 8.70 3.25 -23.78
C ASN A 255 7.83 2.01 -24.04
N GLY A 256 8.40 0.88 -24.48
CA GLY A 256 7.63 -0.36 -24.72
C GLY A 256 6.99 -0.94 -23.46
N THR A 257 7.80 -1.24 -22.44
CA THR A 257 7.35 -1.80 -21.16
C THR A 257 6.56 -0.78 -20.36
N GLY A 258 7.03 0.48 -20.31
CA GLY A 258 6.33 1.56 -19.62
C GLY A 258 4.93 1.79 -20.20
N LYS A 259 4.80 1.74 -21.54
CA LYS A 259 3.48 1.84 -22.18
C LYS A 259 2.55 0.69 -21.80
N ARG A 260 3.03 -0.56 -21.79
CA ARG A 260 2.25 -1.73 -21.35
C ARG A 260 1.65 -1.56 -19.97
N TYR A 261 2.46 -1.12 -19.00
CA TYR A 261 1.99 -0.91 -17.62
C TYR A 261 1.03 0.27 -17.51
N LYS A 262 1.29 1.35 -18.23
CA LYS A 262 0.37 2.48 -18.28
C LYS A 262 -0.99 2.07 -18.90
N ASP A 263 -0.98 1.31 -19.98
CA ASP A 263 -2.20 0.84 -20.63
C ASP A 263 -3.00 -0.10 -19.70
N ALA A 264 -2.33 -1.02 -19.00
CA ALA A 264 -2.96 -1.88 -18.00
C ALA A 264 -3.61 -1.07 -16.85
N ALA A 265 -2.94 -0.02 -16.37
CA ALA A 265 -3.52 0.87 -15.38
C ALA A 265 -4.77 1.60 -15.90
N ILE A 266 -4.74 2.04 -17.15
CA ILE A 266 -5.90 2.70 -17.79
C ILE A 266 -7.07 1.71 -17.93
N GLU A 267 -6.83 0.46 -18.32
CA GLU A 267 -7.85 -0.58 -18.38
C GLU A 267 -8.47 -0.86 -17.01
N MET A 268 -7.64 -0.98 -15.95
CA MET A 268 -8.15 -1.12 -14.58
C MET A 268 -9.01 0.07 -14.16
N LEU A 269 -8.55 1.30 -14.41
CA LEU A 269 -9.31 2.51 -14.11
C LEU A 269 -10.60 2.61 -14.90
N ALA A 270 -10.62 2.17 -16.16
CA ALA A 270 -11.84 2.12 -16.97
C ALA A 270 -12.88 1.17 -16.36
N SER A 271 -12.44 -0.01 -15.89
CA SER A 271 -13.34 -0.95 -15.19
C SER A 271 -13.83 -0.37 -13.86
N LEU A 272 -12.93 0.18 -13.03
CA LEU A 272 -13.31 0.82 -11.76
C LEU A 272 -14.23 2.03 -11.95
N ASN A 273 -14.20 2.70 -13.10
CA ASN A 273 -15.08 3.81 -13.45
C ASN A 273 -16.42 3.39 -14.08
N SER A 274 -16.66 2.08 -14.23
CA SER A 274 -17.93 1.57 -14.75
C SER A 274 -19.03 1.56 -13.68
N ASP A 275 -20.27 1.48 -14.13
CA ASP A 275 -21.44 1.37 -13.25
C ASP A 275 -21.38 0.14 -12.33
N SER A 276 -20.62 -0.90 -12.73
CA SER A 276 -20.42 -2.11 -11.91
C SER A 276 -19.61 -1.85 -10.64
N TYR A 277 -18.71 -0.87 -10.64
CA TYR A 277 -17.83 -0.60 -9.49
C TYR A 277 -18.07 0.77 -8.84
N GLN A 278 -18.75 1.70 -9.51
CA GLN A 278 -19.04 3.01 -8.93
C GLN A 278 -20.23 2.95 -7.98
N SER A 279 -20.09 3.51 -6.78
CA SER A 279 -21.17 3.59 -5.80
C SER A 279 -22.29 4.56 -6.22
N GLY A 280 -21.99 5.56 -7.04
CA GLY A 280 -22.91 6.62 -7.43
C GLY A 280 -23.45 7.37 -6.22
N LYS A 281 -24.77 7.22 -5.99
CA LYS A 281 -25.46 7.80 -4.82
C LYS A 281 -25.84 6.75 -3.76
N SER A 282 -25.49 5.50 -3.95
CA SER A 282 -25.92 4.40 -3.07
C SER A 282 -25.17 4.37 -1.74
N LYS A 283 -23.91 4.82 -1.73
CA LYS A 283 -23.06 4.89 -0.54
C LYS A 283 -22.18 6.13 -0.55
N PRO A 284 -21.69 6.59 0.60
CA PRO A 284 -20.76 7.72 0.70
C PRO A 284 -19.29 7.31 0.38
N SER A 285 -19.09 6.51 -0.66
CA SER A 285 -17.81 6.02 -1.16
C SER A 285 -17.75 6.16 -2.67
N PHE A 286 -16.58 6.03 -3.28
CA PHE A 286 -16.46 6.00 -4.73
C PHE A 286 -16.63 4.58 -5.25
N LEU A 287 -15.95 3.61 -4.65
CA LEU A 287 -15.91 2.24 -5.13
C LEU A 287 -16.73 1.26 -4.29
N LEU A 288 -17.29 0.28 -4.99
CA LEU A 288 -17.93 -0.92 -4.45
C LEU A 288 -16.99 -2.13 -4.63
N HIS A 289 -17.40 -3.28 -4.08
CA HIS A 289 -16.84 -4.60 -4.39
C HIS A 289 -15.36 -4.78 -4.00
N SER A 290 -15.04 -4.49 -2.74
CA SER A 290 -13.76 -4.87 -2.14
C SER A 290 -13.95 -5.95 -1.08
N VAL A 291 -12.86 -6.66 -0.75
CA VAL A 291 -12.85 -7.66 0.33
C VAL A 291 -11.75 -7.32 1.33
N GLY A 292 -12.14 -6.92 2.54
CA GLY A 292 -11.19 -6.61 3.62
C GLY A 292 -10.53 -7.86 4.19
N HIS A 293 -11.33 -8.77 4.77
CA HIS A 293 -10.80 -9.94 5.45
C HIS A 293 -11.74 -11.16 5.31
N TRP A 294 -11.57 -11.92 4.23
CA TRP A 294 -12.41 -13.08 3.94
C TRP A 294 -12.45 -14.13 5.07
N PRO A 295 -11.30 -14.62 5.61
CA PRO A 295 -11.32 -15.63 6.68
C PRO A 295 -12.01 -15.19 7.98
N ALA A 296 -12.07 -13.89 8.24
CA ALA A 296 -12.76 -13.32 9.39
C ALA A 296 -14.24 -12.95 9.08
N HIS A 297 -14.72 -13.22 7.87
CA HIS A 297 -16.06 -12.83 7.40
C HIS A 297 -16.34 -11.33 7.60
N SER A 298 -15.30 -10.49 7.43
CA SER A 298 -15.35 -9.04 7.60
C SER A 298 -15.14 -8.32 6.26
N GLU A 299 -15.96 -7.31 6.01
CA GLU A 299 -15.89 -6.45 4.83
C GLU A 299 -15.86 -7.24 3.51
N ILE A 300 -16.76 -8.23 3.38
CA ILE A 300 -16.93 -9.00 2.14
C ILE A 300 -17.89 -8.26 1.23
N ASP A 301 -17.47 -8.04 -0.02
CA ASP A 301 -18.22 -7.28 -1.02
C ASP A 301 -18.61 -5.88 -0.50
N ALA A 302 -17.66 -5.19 0.09
CA ALA A 302 -17.83 -3.93 0.79
C ALA A 302 -17.15 -2.76 0.07
N SER A 303 -17.58 -1.55 0.40
CA SER A 303 -16.82 -0.34 0.10
C SER A 303 -15.74 -0.18 1.16
N ILE A 304 -14.50 0.00 0.75
CA ILE A 304 -13.36 0.16 1.66
C ILE A 304 -12.64 1.46 1.32
N ILE A 305 -12.36 2.27 2.34
CA ILE A 305 -11.92 3.65 2.15
C ILE A 305 -10.55 3.76 1.47
N TYR A 306 -9.62 2.84 1.69
CA TYR A 306 -8.33 2.87 0.97
C TYR A 306 -8.47 2.50 -0.52
N ALA A 307 -9.55 1.80 -0.92
CA ALA A 307 -9.89 1.67 -2.34
C ALA A 307 -10.13 3.05 -2.97
N ASP A 308 -10.92 3.88 -2.31
CA ASP A 308 -11.21 5.24 -2.75
C ASP A 308 -9.95 6.12 -2.79
N TYR A 309 -9.10 6.01 -1.77
CA TYR A 309 -7.84 6.76 -1.72
C TYR A 309 -6.95 6.46 -2.93
N TYR A 310 -6.64 5.18 -3.17
CA TYR A 310 -5.77 4.79 -4.29
C TYR A 310 -6.43 5.00 -5.65
N TYR A 311 -7.75 4.88 -5.74
CA TYR A 311 -8.48 5.20 -6.96
C TYR A 311 -8.31 6.68 -7.35
N ILE A 312 -8.52 7.60 -6.41
CA ILE A 312 -8.33 9.03 -6.67
C ILE A 312 -6.85 9.35 -6.91
N GLU A 313 -5.94 8.72 -6.18
CA GLU A 313 -4.50 8.86 -6.43
C GLU A 313 -4.15 8.45 -7.87
N ALA A 314 -4.65 7.30 -8.34
CA ALA A 314 -4.42 6.83 -9.69
C ALA A 314 -4.98 7.81 -10.75
N LEU A 315 -6.19 8.32 -10.55
CA LEU A 315 -6.78 9.33 -11.44
C LEU A 315 -5.94 10.61 -11.51
N LEU A 316 -5.42 11.08 -10.37
CA LEU A 316 -4.55 12.25 -10.31
C LEU A 316 -3.20 11.98 -11.00
N ARG A 317 -2.61 10.81 -10.81
CA ARG A 317 -1.39 10.37 -11.50
C ARG A 317 -1.61 10.30 -13.01
N LEU A 318 -2.72 9.71 -13.47
CA LEU A 318 -3.07 9.64 -14.89
C LEU A 318 -3.24 11.03 -15.50
N LYS A 319 -3.98 11.91 -14.84
CA LYS A 319 -4.14 13.31 -15.26
C LYS A 319 -2.80 14.01 -15.41
N ARG A 320 -1.89 13.86 -14.45
CA ARG A 320 -0.55 14.45 -14.50
C ARG A 320 0.27 13.90 -15.68
N LEU A 321 0.21 12.60 -15.94
CA LEU A 321 0.86 12.00 -17.11
C LEU A 321 0.33 12.56 -18.43
N GLN A 322 -0.98 12.76 -18.54
CA GLN A 322 -1.61 13.37 -19.71
C GLN A 322 -1.18 14.83 -19.92
N GLU A 323 -0.92 15.53 -18.82
CA GLU A 323 -0.43 16.92 -18.81
C GLU A 323 1.12 17.02 -18.95
N GLY A 324 1.84 15.91 -19.09
CA GLY A 324 3.31 15.86 -19.14
C GLY A 324 3.99 16.24 -17.82
N LYS A 325 3.30 16.13 -16.71
CA LYS A 325 3.79 16.47 -15.37
C LYS A 325 4.33 15.23 -14.64
N ASN A 326 5.18 15.48 -13.63
CA ASN A 326 5.63 14.42 -12.73
C ASN A 326 4.44 13.84 -11.94
N VAL A 327 4.35 12.50 -11.89
CA VAL A 327 3.27 11.78 -11.19
C VAL A 327 3.39 11.86 -9.67
N ILE A 328 4.62 12.10 -9.17
CA ILE A 328 4.94 12.17 -7.74
C ILE A 328 5.07 13.64 -7.34
N LYS A 329 4.00 14.24 -6.94
CA LYS A 329 4.03 15.58 -6.32
C LYS A 329 2.89 15.75 -5.35
#